data_3b382c89d259429fed60e2c0dccec458
#
_entry.id   3b382c89d259429fed60e2c0dccec458
#
_cell.length_a   1.000
_cell.length_b   1.000
_cell.length_c   1.000
_cell.angle_alpha   90.00
_cell.angle_beta   90.00
_cell.angle_gamma   90.00
#
_symmetry.space_group_name_H-M   'P 1'
#
loop_
_entity.id
_entity.type
_entity.pdbx_description
1 polymer ?
#
loop_
_entity_poly.entity_id
_entity_poly.type
_entity_poly.pdbx_seq_one_letter_code
_entity_poly.pdbx_strand_id
1 'polypeptide(L)'
;MDSVYTSKIDTWLLVVLLVSAGVALVAAGATLVTKSVFAIAIGAFIAAIGAGLPVWLLTSTKYTIGSERLLVQSGPFKWKVPLSEISSVEPTRNPLSSPALSLDRLHIKYGRGQELMISPKDQPAFIEELERAREDAA
;
A
#
# COMPACT_ATOMS: atom_id res chain seq x y z
N MET A 1 -14.11 -13.68 13.04
CA MET A 1 -13.17 -14.05 11.97
C MET A 1 -12.70 -12.81 11.24
N ASP A 2 -11.40 -12.73 11.03
CA ASP A 2 -10.83 -11.60 10.29
C ASP A 2 -10.95 -11.86 8.80
N SER A 3 -11.35 -10.82 8.06
CA SER A 3 -11.45 -10.90 6.61
C SER A 3 -10.31 -10.12 5.98
N VAL A 4 -9.61 -10.75 5.05
CA VAL A 4 -8.44 -10.16 4.39
C VAL A 4 -8.80 -9.78 2.96
N TYR A 5 -8.51 -8.52 2.60
CA TYR A 5 -8.69 -7.99 1.25
C TYR A 5 -7.35 -7.53 0.71
N THR A 6 -7.06 -7.88 -0.54
CA THR A 6 -5.85 -7.39 -1.21
C THR A 6 -6.14 -6.03 -1.84
N SER A 7 -5.07 -5.27 -2.09
CA SER A 7 -5.19 -3.98 -2.78
C SER A 7 -5.44 -4.20 -4.28
N LYS A 8 -6.32 -3.37 -4.84
CA LYS A 8 -6.44 -3.24 -6.28
C LYS A 8 -5.17 -2.54 -6.79
N ILE A 9 -4.61 -3.03 -7.88
CA ILE A 9 -3.42 -2.45 -8.50
C ILE A 9 -3.81 -1.96 -9.89
N ASP A 10 -3.67 -0.64 -10.12
CA ASP A 10 -3.90 -0.07 -11.44
C ASP A 10 -2.78 -0.48 -12.40
N THR A 11 -3.14 -0.82 -13.63
CA THR A 11 -2.17 -1.25 -14.64
C THR A 11 -1.10 -0.19 -14.87
N TRP A 12 -1.48 1.09 -14.94
CA TRP A 12 -0.52 2.17 -15.16
C TRP A 12 0.51 2.25 -14.03
N LEU A 13 0.05 2.07 -12.78
CA LEU A 13 0.94 2.09 -11.62
C LEU A 13 1.88 0.89 -11.65
N LEU A 14 1.36 -0.28 -11.99
CA LEU A 14 2.17 -1.50 -12.13
C LEU A 14 3.27 -1.29 -13.17
N VAL A 15 2.92 -0.73 -14.34
CA VAL A 15 3.89 -0.46 -15.40
C VAL A 15 4.94 0.54 -14.93
N VAL A 16 4.53 1.63 -14.27
CA VAL A 16 5.48 2.64 -13.77
C VAL A 16 6.43 2.03 -12.76
N LEU A 17 5.93 1.22 -11.83
CA LEU A 17 6.78 0.59 -10.81
C LEU A 17 7.74 -0.43 -11.42
N LEU A 18 7.28 -1.22 -12.39
CA LEU A 18 8.13 -2.21 -13.06
C LEU A 18 9.21 -1.56 -13.92
N VAL A 19 8.87 -0.47 -14.63
CA VAL A 19 9.85 0.30 -15.41
C VAL A 19 10.88 0.93 -14.49
N SER A 20 10.44 1.52 -13.39
CA SER A 20 11.34 2.12 -12.39
C SER A 20 12.29 1.07 -11.79
N ALA A 21 11.77 -0.12 -11.49
CA ALA A 21 12.58 -1.22 -10.98
C ALA A 21 13.62 -1.65 -12.01
N GLY A 22 13.24 -1.77 -13.28
CA GLY A 22 14.15 -2.11 -14.36
C GLY A 22 15.27 -1.09 -14.52
N VAL A 23 14.93 0.20 -14.49
CA VAL A 23 15.91 1.29 -14.57
C VAL A 23 16.87 1.23 -13.37
N ALA A 24 16.36 1.00 -12.18
CA ALA A 24 17.19 0.88 -10.98
C ALA A 24 18.17 -0.29 -11.08
N LEU A 25 17.73 -1.44 -11.59
CA LEU A 25 18.58 -2.62 -11.77
C LEU A 25 19.67 -2.37 -12.82
N VAL A 26 19.35 -1.72 -13.93
CA VAL A 26 20.32 -1.37 -14.97
C VAL A 26 21.36 -0.39 -14.39
N ALA A 27 20.92 0.64 -13.67
CA ALA A 27 21.82 1.59 -13.04
C ALA A 27 22.75 0.90 -12.03
N ALA A 28 22.20 0.00 -11.22
CA ALA A 28 22.97 -0.77 -10.26
C ALA A 28 24.00 -1.66 -10.96
N GLY A 29 23.59 -2.35 -12.04
CA GLY A 29 24.50 -3.19 -12.82
C GLY A 29 25.64 -2.41 -13.44
N ALA A 30 25.39 -1.17 -13.87
CA ALA A 30 26.41 -0.30 -14.43
C ALA A 30 27.54 0.01 -13.43
N THR A 31 27.27 0.00 -12.14
CA THR A 31 28.29 0.25 -11.11
C THR A 31 29.35 -0.86 -11.06
N LEU A 32 29.00 -2.09 -11.49
CA LEU A 32 29.92 -3.21 -11.50
C LEU A 32 31.10 -2.97 -12.45
N VAL A 33 30.91 -2.19 -13.51
CA VAL A 33 31.96 -1.87 -14.49
C VAL A 33 33.03 -0.98 -13.86
N THR A 34 32.70 -0.20 -12.85
CA THR A 34 33.63 0.74 -12.21
C THR A 34 34.68 0.04 -11.35
N LYS A 35 34.42 -1.20 -10.91
CA LYS A 35 35.24 -1.97 -9.99
C LYS A 35 35.54 -1.28 -8.66
N SER A 36 34.77 -0.23 -8.33
CA SER A 36 34.86 0.48 -7.07
C SER A 36 33.91 -0.14 -6.05
N VAL A 37 34.44 -0.51 -4.89
CA VAL A 37 33.62 -1.08 -3.81
C VAL A 37 32.53 -0.07 -3.37
N PHE A 38 32.91 1.20 -3.30
CA PHE A 38 31.95 2.24 -2.90
C PHE A 38 30.83 2.39 -3.94
N ALA A 39 31.15 2.42 -5.23
CA ALA A 39 30.15 2.51 -6.29
C ALA A 39 29.25 1.27 -6.32
N ILE A 40 29.80 0.08 -6.12
CA ILE A 40 29.03 -1.17 -6.07
C ILE A 40 28.08 -1.16 -4.88
N ALA A 41 28.52 -0.66 -3.72
CA ALA A 41 27.68 -0.55 -2.52
C ALA A 41 26.49 0.40 -2.75
N ILE A 42 26.74 1.54 -3.41
CA ILE A 42 25.67 2.48 -3.77
C ILE A 42 24.70 1.83 -4.76
N GLY A 43 25.23 1.11 -5.75
CA GLY A 43 24.41 0.39 -6.72
C GLY A 43 23.51 -0.65 -6.07
N ALA A 44 24.04 -1.41 -5.12
CA ALA A 44 23.26 -2.39 -4.36
C ALA A 44 22.14 -1.72 -3.58
N PHE A 45 22.40 -0.55 -2.97
CA PHE A 45 21.39 0.22 -2.26
C PHE A 45 20.29 0.71 -3.22
N ILE A 46 20.69 1.23 -4.39
CA ILE A 46 19.72 1.67 -5.40
C ILE A 46 18.84 0.51 -5.86
N ALA A 47 19.41 -0.67 -6.08
CA ALA A 47 18.64 -1.85 -6.47
C ALA A 47 17.66 -2.27 -5.37
N ALA A 48 18.10 -2.25 -4.13
CA ALA A 48 17.25 -2.63 -3.00
C ALA A 48 16.03 -1.68 -2.87
N ILE A 49 16.25 -0.38 -2.96
CA ILE A 49 15.18 0.61 -2.83
C ILE A 49 14.35 0.71 -4.11
N GLY A 50 15.00 0.73 -5.29
CA GLY A 50 14.33 0.97 -6.57
C GLY A 50 13.58 -0.24 -7.12
N ALA A 51 13.98 -1.45 -6.74
CA ALA A 51 13.35 -2.68 -7.22
C ALA A 51 12.74 -3.50 -6.08
N GLY A 52 13.45 -3.67 -4.97
CA GLY A 52 12.99 -4.48 -3.85
C GLY A 52 11.78 -3.89 -3.14
N LEU A 53 11.80 -2.61 -2.84
CA LEU A 53 10.70 -1.95 -2.13
C LEU A 53 9.40 -1.92 -2.97
N PRO A 54 9.41 -1.53 -4.25
CA PRO A 54 8.20 -1.58 -5.07
C PRO A 54 7.61 -2.99 -5.16
N VAL A 55 8.43 -4.02 -5.35
CA VAL A 55 7.95 -5.40 -5.40
C VAL A 55 7.32 -5.79 -4.06
N TRP A 56 7.95 -5.43 -2.95
CA TRP A 56 7.41 -5.70 -1.62
C TRP A 56 6.05 -5.01 -1.43
N LEU A 57 5.92 -3.74 -1.82
CA LEU A 57 4.67 -3.00 -1.73
C LEU A 57 3.58 -3.66 -2.59
N LEU A 58 3.91 -4.05 -3.83
CA LEU A 58 2.94 -4.67 -4.73
C LEU A 58 2.43 -6.02 -4.22
N THR A 59 3.27 -6.80 -3.54
CA THR A 59 2.93 -8.15 -3.12
C THR A 59 2.38 -8.25 -1.71
N SER A 60 2.57 -7.22 -0.87
CA SER A 60 2.23 -7.30 0.55
C SER A 60 1.18 -6.28 1.01
N THR A 61 0.63 -5.45 0.10
CA THR A 61 -0.43 -4.52 0.46
C THR A 61 -1.74 -5.27 0.63
N LYS A 62 -2.27 -5.25 1.85
CA LYS A 62 -3.52 -5.92 2.18
C LYS A 62 -4.22 -5.21 3.33
N TYR A 63 -5.52 -5.46 3.41
CA TYR A 63 -6.39 -4.85 4.40
C TYR A 63 -7.13 -5.96 5.14
N THR A 64 -7.03 -5.97 6.46
CA THR A 64 -7.67 -6.99 7.30
C THR A 64 -8.73 -6.33 8.18
N ILE A 65 -9.99 -6.74 8.04
CA ILE A 65 -11.08 -6.29 8.88
C ILE A 65 -11.21 -7.25 10.05
N GLY A 66 -10.84 -6.79 11.24
CA GLY A 66 -10.99 -7.55 12.47
C GLY A 66 -12.26 -7.16 13.24
N SER A 67 -12.40 -7.69 14.44
CA SER A 67 -13.56 -7.41 15.28
C SER A 67 -13.52 -6.02 15.92
N GLU A 68 -12.34 -5.47 16.18
CA GLU A 68 -12.17 -4.19 16.86
C GLU A 68 -11.43 -3.15 16.02
N ARG A 69 -10.66 -3.57 15.03
CA ARG A 69 -9.83 -2.66 14.25
C ARG A 69 -9.67 -3.12 12.82
N LEU A 70 -9.40 -2.15 11.96
CA LEU A 70 -8.98 -2.37 10.58
C LEU A 70 -7.46 -2.31 10.55
N LEU A 71 -6.82 -3.37 10.09
CA LEU A 71 -5.37 -3.42 9.92
C LEU A 71 -5.05 -3.20 8.44
N VAL A 72 -4.29 -2.15 8.16
CA VAL A 72 -3.80 -1.84 6.81
C VAL A 72 -2.30 -2.10 6.78
N GLN A 73 -1.86 -2.93 5.86
CA GLN A 73 -0.46 -3.31 5.72
C GLN A 73 0.01 -3.06 4.29
N SER A 74 1.16 -2.40 4.15
CA SER A 74 1.76 -2.13 2.85
C SER A 74 3.28 -2.16 3.01
N GLY A 75 3.91 -3.25 2.56
CA GLY A 75 5.34 -3.46 2.75
C GLY A 75 5.73 -3.42 4.22
N PRO A 76 6.70 -2.56 4.60
CA PRO A 76 7.10 -2.41 6.00
C PRO A 76 6.14 -1.55 6.82
N PHE A 77 5.14 -0.94 6.20
CA PHE A 77 4.24 0.00 6.86
C PHE A 77 2.96 -0.69 7.30
N LYS A 78 2.49 -0.33 8.49
CA LYS A 78 1.25 -0.86 9.05
C LYS A 78 0.47 0.25 9.72
N TRP A 79 -0.84 0.26 9.50
CA TRP A 79 -1.76 1.19 10.14
C TRP A 79 -2.83 0.38 10.86
N LYS A 80 -3.10 0.75 12.11
CA LYS A 80 -4.16 0.14 12.91
C LYS A 80 -5.23 1.18 13.13
N VAL A 81 -6.41 0.96 12.58
CA VAL A 81 -7.53 1.89 12.66
C VAL A 81 -8.61 1.28 13.53
N PRO A 82 -8.86 1.83 14.74
CA PRO A 82 -9.96 1.33 15.57
C PRO A 82 -11.30 1.57 14.88
N LEU A 83 -12.12 0.53 14.75
CA LEU A 83 -13.39 0.62 14.06
C LEU A 83 -14.33 1.65 14.70
N SER A 84 -14.28 1.77 16.02
CA SER A 84 -15.10 2.73 16.76
C SER A 84 -14.74 4.19 16.48
N GLU A 85 -13.52 4.44 15.97
CA GLU A 85 -13.04 5.80 15.69
C GLU A 85 -13.25 6.22 14.23
N ILE A 86 -13.73 5.32 13.36
CA ILE A 86 -13.99 5.65 11.97
C ILE A 86 -15.23 6.53 11.90
N SER A 87 -15.06 7.75 11.35
CA SER A 87 -16.16 8.71 11.20
C SER A 87 -16.81 8.65 9.83
N SER A 88 -16.03 8.36 8.77
CA SER A 88 -16.59 8.25 7.42
C SER A 88 -15.71 7.36 6.53
N VAL A 89 -16.38 6.72 5.56
CA VAL A 89 -15.74 5.92 4.53
C VAL A 89 -16.38 6.32 3.20
N GLU A 90 -15.61 6.97 2.33
CA GLU A 90 -16.13 7.53 1.08
C GLU A 90 -15.23 7.16 -0.11
N PRO A 91 -15.80 6.80 -1.28
CA PRO A 91 -15.01 6.61 -2.48
C PRO A 91 -14.34 7.92 -2.91
N THR A 92 -13.10 7.83 -3.39
CA THR A 92 -12.36 8.99 -3.85
C THR A 92 -11.36 8.58 -4.93
N ARG A 93 -10.93 9.54 -5.73
CA ARG A 93 -9.83 9.34 -6.69
C ARG A 93 -8.66 10.28 -6.39
N ASN A 94 -8.58 10.78 -5.17
CA ASN A 94 -7.50 11.67 -4.75
C ASN A 94 -6.14 10.95 -4.86
N PRO A 95 -5.16 11.50 -5.59
CA PRO A 95 -3.87 10.84 -5.81
C PRO A 95 -2.87 10.99 -4.66
N LEU A 96 -3.28 11.51 -3.51
CA LEU A 96 -2.39 11.65 -2.36
C LEU A 96 -1.75 10.31 -1.99
N SER A 97 -0.48 10.37 -1.60
CA SER A 97 0.28 9.19 -1.23
C SER A 97 -0.34 8.48 -0.02
N SER A 98 -0.54 7.18 -0.13
CA SER A 98 -1.11 6.37 0.94
C SER A 98 -0.95 4.88 0.57
N PRO A 99 -1.33 3.93 1.46
CA PRO A 99 -1.21 2.50 1.18
C PRO A 99 -2.22 1.98 0.15
N ALA A 100 -2.52 2.77 -0.87
CA ALA A 100 -3.40 2.41 -1.96
C ALA A 100 -2.60 2.29 -3.26
N LEU A 101 -2.78 1.19 -3.98
CA LEU A 101 -2.08 0.91 -5.25
C LEU A 101 -2.96 1.22 -6.47
N SER A 102 -4.12 1.83 -6.25
CA SER A 102 -5.06 2.21 -7.31
C SER A 102 -5.64 3.58 -7.00
N LEU A 103 -6.10 4.29 -8.04
CA LEU A 103 -6.85 5.53 -7.87
C LEU A 103 -8.31 5.27 -7.50
N ASP A 104 -8.79 4.03 -7.63
CA ASP A 104 -10.10 3.64 -7.09
C ASP A 104 -9.95 3.45 -5.58
N ARG A 105 -10.06 4.54 -4.83
CA ARG A 105 -9.72 4.60 -3.42
C ARG A 105 -10.94 4.81 -2.54
N LEU A 106 -10.80 4.37 -1.30
CA LEU A 106 -11.71 4.73 -0.20
C LEU A 106 -10.98 5.68 0.73
N HIS A 107 -11.61 6.82 1.02
CA HIS A 107 -11.10 7.79 1.96
C HIS A 107 -11.71 7.49 3.33
N ILE A 108 -10.90 7.05 4.26
CA ILE A 108 -11.32 6.72 5.62
C ILE A 108 -10.86 7.82 6.55
N LYS A 109 -11.82 8.45 7.22
CA LYS A 109 -11.55 9.45 8.26
C LYS A 109 -11.77 8.82 9.62
N TYR A 110 -10.81 8.94 10.50
CA TYR A 110 -10.89 8.35 11.83
C TYR A 110 -10.14 9.19 12.85
N GLY A 111 -10.40 8.92 14.13
CA GLY A 111 -9.76 9.64 15.21
C GLY A 111 -9.98 11.15 15.14
N ARG A 112 -8.96 11.91 15.51
CA ARG A 112 -9.01 13.38 15.48
C ARG A 112 -8.24 13.91 14.28
N GLY A 113 -8.94 14.04 13.15
CA GLY A 113 -8.36 14.59 11.93
C GLY A 113 -7.41 13.66 11.20
N GLN A 114 -7.41 12.37 11.52
CA GLN A 114 -6.60 11.40 10.83
C GLN A 114 -7.33 10.89 9.59
N GLU A 115 -6.57 10.62 8.55
CA GLU A 115 -7.09 10.18 7.27
C GLU A 115 -6.23 9.05 6.71
N LEU A 116 -6.89 8.13 5.99
CA LEU A 116 -6.20 7.04 5.32
C LEU A 116 -6.92 6.74 4.01
N MET A 117 -6.17 6.50 2.95
CA MET A 117 -6.74 6.09 1.67
C MET A 117 -6.29 4.68 1.34
N ILE A 118 -7.24 3.83 1.01
CA ILE A 118 -7.00 2.43 0.65
C ILE A 118 -7.70 2.11 -0.67
N SER A 119 -7.28 1.03 -1.31
CA SER A 119 -7.88 0.61 -2.58
C SER A 119 -8.10 -0.90 -2.58
N PRO A 120 -9.12 -1.38 -1.83
CA PRO A 120 -9.41 -2.80 -1.81
C PRO A 120 -9.89 -3.29 -3.18
N LYS A 121 -9.50 -4.51 -3.54
CA LYS A 121 -9.79 -5.09 -4.85
C LYS A 121 -11.29 -5.26 -5.09
N ASP A 122 -12.04 -5.65 -4.06
CA ASP A 122 -13.50 -5.77 -4.14
C ASP A 122 -14.11 -4.70 -3.24
N GLN A 123 -14.20 -3.48 -3.76
CA GLN A 123 -14.64 -2.32 -3.00
C GLN A 123 -16.05 -2.46 -2.42
N PRO A 124 -17.08 -2.90 -3.18
CA PRO A 124 -18.41 -3.04 -2.61
C PRO A 124 -18.47 -4.04 -1.44
N ALA A 125 -17.84 -5.20 -1.59
CA ALA A 125 -17.79 -6.20 -0.54
C ALA A 125 -17.03 -5.71 0.69
N PHE A 126 -15.93 -4.98 0.47
CA PHE A 126 -15.13 -4.40 1.55
C PHE A 126 -15.95 -3.40 2.35
N ILE A 127 -16.65 -2.49 1.66
CA ILE A 127 -17.49 -1.47 2.32
C ILE A 127 -18.58 -2.14 3.16
N GLU A 128 -19.26 -3.12 2.59
CA GLU A 128 -20.34 -3.83 3.28
C GLU A 128 -19.84 -4.49 4.57
N GLU A 129 -18.73 -5.20 4.45
CA GLU A 129 -18.16 -5.89 5.61
C GLU A 129 -17.60 -4.93 6.64
N LEU A 130 -16.98 -3.83 6.20
CA LEU A 130 -16.46 -2.82 7.11
C LEU A 130 -17.58 -2.15 7.89
N GLU A 131 -18.69 -1.81 7.23
CA GLU A 131 -19.85 -1.21 7.91
C GLU A 131 -20.47 -2.18 8.91
N ARG A 132 -20.55 -3.46 8.56
CA ARG A 132 -21.04 -4.49 9.49
C ARG A 132 -20.13 -4.60 10.71
N ALA A 133 -18.81 -4.59 10.49
CA ALA A 133 -17.86 -4.65 11.60
C ALA A 133 -17.92 -3.42 12.49
N ARG A 134 -18.16 -2.24 11.91
CA ARG A 134 -18.36 -1.00 12.69
C ARG A 134 -19.60 -1.06 13.57
N GLU A 135 -20.67 -1.62 13.03
CA GLU A 135 -21.92 -1.79 13.82
C GLU A 135 -21.70 -2.74 14.99
N ASP A 136 -20.97 -3.84 14.75
CA ASP A 136 -20.67 -4.83 15.78
C ASP A 136 -19.72 -4.28 16.85
N ALA A 137 -18.85 -3.33 16.49
CA ALA A 137 -17.89 -2.72 17.40
C ALA A 137 -18.46 -1.53 18.18
N ALA A 138 -19.61 -1.03 17.76
CA ALA A 138 -20.24 0.14 18.40
C ALA A 138 -20.88 -0.21 19.75
#